data_f392a85920112b83eab46126e1a202c1
#
_entry.id   f392a85920112b83eab46126e1a202c1
#
_cell.length_a   1.000
_cell.length_b   1.000
_cell.length_c   1.000
_cell.angle_alpha   90.00
_cell.angle_beta   90.00
_cell.angle_gamma   90.00
#
_symmetry.space_group_name_H-M   'P 1'
#
loop_
_entity.id
_entity.type
_entity.pdbx_description
1 polymer ?
#
loop_
_entity_poly.entity_id
_entity_poly.type
_entity_poly.pdbx_seq_one_letter_code
_entity_poly.pdbx_strand_id
1 'polypeptide(L)'
;MGKSVLLVEPGKYLGGMTTGGLGMTDIGNKYAVTGLARLFYRRIGEHYNKFEQWTFPPSVATATMNRFVKDADLDVLYYRRITDAQVQNKKIEYITLEDSQKPDEKTLILVKAKQFIDCSYEGDLMAKAGVSYFVGREGNEEQDETLNGVQMSFWHQFPDGVDPYLKEGDPNSGLCWGIQPNTLKERGSGDKLVQAYNFRLCLTDNKENQRPFEKPENYDPAKYELLARAIRKMDLHIDNYLLFNWGMMPDNKYDVNNRGPLSTDMIGMNYEYPDGDYTTRERIWQEHVDYTKGLLYFLTHDERVPSKLRDQVSRFGWAKDEFVDNDNFRPSYMCAKPDV
;
A
#
# COMPACT_ATOMS: atom_id res chain seq x y z
N MET A 1 -27.07 2.68 -18.46
CA MET A 1 -27.05 1.35 -19.08
C MET A 1 -28.20 0.44 -18.60
N GLY A 2 -29.12 0.94 -17.79
CA GLY A 2 -30.35 0.20 -17.38
C GLY A 2 -30.10 -1.06 -16.54
N LYS A 3 -28.97 -1.16 -15.84
CA LYS A 3 -28.67 -2.22 -14.88
C LYS A 3 -28.66 -1.67 -13.47
N SER A 4 -29.28 -2.37 -12.52
CA SER A 4 -29.10 -2.10 -11.10
C SER A 4 -27.78 -2.69 -10.66
N VAL A 5 -27.02 -1.93 -9.88
CA VAL A 5 -25.68 -2.30 -9.38
C VAL A 5 -25.62 -1.99 -7.89
N LEU A 6 -25.13 -2.93 -7.12
CA LEU A 6 -24.74 -2.73 -5.74
C LEU A 6 -23.22 -2.77 -5.66
N LEU A 7 -22.60 -1.71 -5.15
CA LEU A 7 -21.19 -1.66 -4.86
C LEU A 7 -20.97 -1.95 -3.37
N VAL A 8 -20.07 -2.87 -3.07
CA VAL A 8 -19.72 -3.24 -1.68
C VAL A 8 -18.29 -2.83 -1.41
N GLU A 9 -18.06 -2.10 -0.33
CA GLU A 9 -16.76 -1.57 0.07
C GLU A 9 -16.46 -1.91 1.53
N PRO A 10 -15.36 -2.63 1.81
CA PRO A 10 -15.00 -2.98 3.19
C PRO A 10 -14.63 -1.77 4.06
N GLY A 11 -14.20 -0.68 3.46
CA GLY A 11 -13.86 0.58 4.12
C GLY A 11 -14.89 1.68 3.89
N LYS A 12 -14.42 2.91 3.93
CA LYS A 12 -15.22 4.14 3.69
C LYS A 12 -14.83 4.90 2.43
N TYR A 13 -13.78 4.47 1.74
CA TYR A 13 -13.24 5.15 0.56
C TYR A 13 -13.29 4.25 -0.65
N LEU A 14 -13.90 4.71 -1.71
CA LEU A 14 -13.89 4.07 -3.01
C LEU A 14 -12.63 4.48 -3.79
N GLY A 15 -12.15 3.61 -4.68
CA GLY A 15 -11.08 3.92 -5.61
C GLY A 15 -9.70 3.35 -5.23
N GLY A 16 -9.65 2.56 -4.16
CA GLY A 16 -8.48 1.78 -3.77
C GLY A 16 -7.20 2.60 -3.68
N MET A 17 -6.15 2.22 -4.40
CA MET A 17 -4.86 2.93 -4.39
C MET A 17 -4.97 4.38 -4.87
N THR A 18 -5.79 4.65 -5.86
CA THR A 18 -5.94 6.00 -6.45
C THR A 18 -6.41 7.03 -5.42
N THR A 19 -7.33 6.66 -4.55
CA THR A 19 -7.81 7.53 -3.46
C THR A 19 -7.05 7.33 -2.17
N GLY A 20 -6.26 6.27 -2.08
CA GLY A 20 -5.50 5.87 -0.91
C GLY A 20 -4.07 6.40 -0.84
N GLY A 21 -3.67 7.35 -1.70
CA GLY A 21 -2.35 7.99 -1.63
C GLY A 21 -1.50 7.90 -2.89
N LEU A 22 -1.83 7.01 -3.86
CA LEU A 22 -1.14 6.96 -5.14
C LEU A 22 -1.63 8.09 -6.03
N GLY A 23 -1.15 9.29 -5.76
CA GLY A 23 -1.53 10.51 -6.48
C GLY A 23 -0.58 10.85 -7.64
N MET A 24 0.59 10.23 -7.68
CA MET A 24 1.54 10.33 -8.77
C MET A 24 1.28 9.20 -9.77
N THR A 25 0.51 9.47 -10.81
CA THR A 25 0.14 8.45 -11.80
C THR A 25 1.34 8.05 -12.67
N ASP A 26 1.57 6.76 -12.81
CA ASP A 26 2.52 6.20 -13.77
C ASP A 26 1.90 6.24 -15.18
N ILE A 27 2.25 7.27 -15.95
CA ILE A 27 1.51 7.60 -17.19
C ILE A 27 2.24 7.03 -18.38
N GLY A 28 3.05 6.34 -18.61
CA GLY A 28 3.65 5.91 -19.89
C GLY A 28 3.08 6.71 -21.09
N ASN A 29 2.27 6.11 -21.90
CA ASN A 29 1.57 6.78 -23.00
C ASN A 29 0.15 7.21 -22.60
N LYS A 30 -0.02 8.45 -22.15
CA LYS A 30 -1.33 8.98 -21.75
C LYS A 30 -2.40 8.96 -22.86
N TYR A 31 -2.00 8.92 -24.12
CA TYR A 31 -2.94 8.87 -25.25
C TYR A 31 -3.59 7.50 -25.42
N ALA A 32 -3.01 6.45 -24.86
CA ALA A 32 -3.61 5.13 -24.81
C ALA A 32 -4.72 5.01 -23.74
N VAL A 33 -4.76 5.92 -22.78
CA VAL A 33 -5.81 5.94 -21.75
C VAL A 33 -7.11 6.46 -22.34
N THR A 34 -8.18 5.69 -22.27
CA THR A 34 -9.47 5.98 -22.87
C THR A 34 -10.64 5.76 -21.90
N GLY A 35 -11.86 6.02 -22.36
CA GLY A 35 -13.10 5.68 -21.64
C GLY A 35 -13.21 6.37 -20.28
N LEU A 36 -13.69 5.63 -19.29
CA LEU A 36 -13.93 6.15 -17.94
C LEU A 36 -12.62 6.54 -17.22
N ALA A 37 -11.52 5.83 -17.47
CA ALA A 37 -10.23 6.19 -16.92
C ALA A 37 -9.79 7.60 -17.37
N ARG A 38 -9.93 7.90 -18.67
CA ARG A 38 -9.61 9.25 -19.15
C ARG A 38 -10.57 10.31 -18.62
N LEU A 39 -11.85 9.97 -18.49
CA LEU A 39 -12.84 10.87 -17.89
C LEU A 39 -12.47 11.20 -16.43
N PHE A 40 -11.91 10.25 -15.68
CA PHE A 40 -11.42 10.50 -14.33
C PHE A 40 -10.38 11.62 -14.33
N TYR A 41 -9.32 11.54 -15.15
CA TYR A 41 -8.29 12.57 -15.23
C TYR A 41 -8.80 13.92 -15.76
N ARG A 42 -9.83 13.92 -16.60
CA ARG A 42 -10.52 15.14 -17.02
C ARG A 42 -11.30 15.79 -15.87
N ARG A 43 -12.00 15.01 -15.06
CA ARG A 43 -12.70 15.51 -13.87
C ARG A 43 -11.74 16.04 -12.81
N ILE A 44 -10.57 15.42 -12.65
CA ILE A 44 -9.48 15.99 -11.84
C ILE A 44 -9.02 17.32 -12.46
N GLY A 45 -8.86 17.37 -13.77
CA GLY A 45 -8.51 18.60 -14.50
C GLY A 45 -9.51 19.74 -14.27
N GLU A 46 -10.81 19.46 -14.30
CA GLU A 46 -11.88 20.42 -14.00
C GLU A 46 -11.66 21.10 -12.63
N HIS A 47 -11.25 20.34 -11.60
CA HIS A 47 -10.96 20.89 -10.27
C HIS A 47 -9.83 21.93 -10.31
N TYR A 48 -8.86 21.77 -11.20
CA TYR A 48 -7.69 22.65 -11.35
C TYR A 48 -7.80 23.63 -12.53
N ASN A 49 -8.97 23.79 -13.14
CA ASN A 49 -9.19 24.59 -14.35
C ASN A 49 -8.26 24.19 -15.50
N LYS A 50 -8.01 22.89 -15.67
CA LYS A 50 -7.19 22.28 -16.72
C LYS A 50 -8.00 21.27 -17.53
N PHE A 51 -7.60 21.02 -18.76
CA PHE A 51 -8.25 20.02 -19.60
C PHE A 51 -8.13 18.59 -19.02
N GLU A 52 -6.96 18.24 -18.48
CA GLU A 52 -6.65 16.99 -17.79
C GLU A 52 -5.60 17.26 -16.71
N GLN A 53 -5.68 16.54 -15.60
CA GLN A 53 -4.66 16.56 -14.55
C GLN A 53 -4.36 15.12 -14.13
N TRP A 54 -3.09 14.73 -14.16
CA TRP A 54 -2.64 13.36 -14.00
C TRP A 54 -1.98 13.09 -12.64
N THR A 55 -1.70 14.12 -11.89
CA THR A 55 -1.21 14.05 -10.50
C THR A 55 -2.18 14.78 -9.60
N PHE A 56 -2.51 14.23 -8.45
CA PHE A 56 -3.59 14.75 -7.61
C PHE A 56 -3.47 14.28 -6.16
N PRO A 57 -3.91 15.09 -5.19
CA PRO A 57 -4.07 14.65 -3.81
C PRO A 57 -5.19 13.62 -3.64
N PRO A 58 -5.12 12.75 -2.62
CA PRO A 58 -6.13 11.74 -2.35
C PRO A 58 -7.55 12.29 -2.17
N SER A 59 -7.71 13.44 -1.53
CA SER A 59 -9.00 14.10 -1.32
C SER A 59 -9.70 14.47 -2.64
N VAL A 60 -8.95 14.98 -3.62
CA VAL A 60 -9.48 15.33 -4.95
C VAL A 60 -9.87 14.06 -5.72
N ALA A 61 -9.08 13.01 -5.62
CA ALA A 61 -9.42 11.71 -6.19
C ALA A 61 -10.69 11.13 -5.57
N THR A 62 -10.82 11.19 -4.24
CA THR A 62 -11.99 10.72 -3.50
C THR A 62 -13.26 11.49 -3.91
N ALA A 63 -13.18 12.82 -3.99
CA ALA A 63 -14.30 13.64 -4.47
C ALA A 63 -14.70 13.26 -5.91
N THR A 64 -13.73 12.98 -6.75
CA THR A 64 -13.97 12.57 -8.15
C THR A 64 -14.63 11.19 -8.23
N MET A 65 -14.18 10.22 -7.44
CA MET A 65 -14.81 8.88 -7.38
C MET A 65 -16.24 8.97 -6.85
N ASN A 66 -16.48 9.72 -5.80
CA ASN A 66 -17.82 9.95 -5.25
C ASN A 66 -18.76 10.62 -6.29
N ARG A 67 -18.23 11.51 -7.14
CA ARG A 67 -18.99 12.09 -8.25
C ARG A 67 -19.39 11.05 -9.27
N PHE A 68 -18.53 10.06 -9.61
CA PHE A 68 -18.89 8.95 -10.50
C PHE A 68 -20.04 8.12 -9.94
N VAL A 69 -19.98 7.78 -8.65
CA VAL A 69 -21.03 7.04 -7.94
C VAL A 69 -22.35 7.78 -7.99
N LYS A 70 -22.31 9.08 -7.65
CA LYS A 70 -23.50 9.95 -7.65
C LYS A 70 -24.11 10.10 -9.06
N ASP A 71 -23.28 10.35 -10.07
CA ASP A 71 -23.76 10.54 -11.46
C ASP A 71 -24.36 9.26 -12.04
N ALA A 72 -23.94 8.10 -11.54
CA ALA A 72 -24.44 6.80 -11.96
C ALA A 72 -25.61 6.28 -11.11
N ASP A 73 -25.98 7.01 -10.05
CA ASP A 73 -27.02 6.65 -9.07
C ASP A 73 -26.82 5.22 -8.53
N LEU A 74 -25.60 4.94 -8.03
CA LEU A 74 -25.23 3.63 -7.54
C LEU A 74 -25.52 3.49 -6.04
N ASP A 75 -26.10 2.36 -5.67
CA ASP A 75 -26.18 1.93 -4.28
C ASP A 75 -24.80 1.46 -3.81
N VAL A 76 -24.34 1.95 -2.65
CA VAL A 76 -23.07 1.57 -2.04
C VAL A 76 -23.28 1.09 -0.61
N LEU A 77 -22.78 -0.09 -0.30
CA LEU A 77 -22.69 -0.61 1.06
C LEU A 77 -21.24 -0.45 1.55
N TYR A 78 -21.03 0.56 2.38
CA TYR A 78 -19.75 0.78 3.05
C TYR A 78 -19.64 -0.08 4.30
N TYR A 79 -18.40 -0.31 4.74
CA TYR A 79 -18.06 -1.13 5.90
C TYR A 79 -18.66 -2.53 5.83
N ARG A 80 -18.64 -3.12 4.64
CA ARG A 80 -19.11 -4.49 4.41
C ARG A 80 -18.04 -5.28 3.68
N ARG A 81 -17.69 -6.44 4.24
CA ARG A 81 -16.74 -7.38 3.64
C ARG A 81 -17.35 -8.76 3.53
N ILE A 82 -16.84 -9.52 2.57
CA ILE A 82 -17.37 -10.86 2.25
C ILE A 82 -16.90 -11.88 3.27
N THR A 83 -17.83 -12.67 3.83
CA THR A 83 -17.53 -13.82 4.70
C THR A 83 -17.65 -15.14 3.98
N ASP A 84 -18.62 -15.26 3.06
CA ASP A 84 -18.88 -16.51 2.35
C ASP A 84 -19.50 -16.29 0.97
N ALA A 85 -19.35 -17.27 0.08
CA ALA A 85 -20.00 -17.34 -1.22
C ALA A 85 -20.62 -18.71 -1.44
N GLN A 86 -21.93 -18.78 -1.51
CA GLN A 86 -22.65 -20.01 -1.82
C GLN A 86 -22.63 -20.28 -3.30
N VAL A 87 -21.98 -21.37 -3.70
CA VAL A 87 -21.85 -21.78 -5.10
C VAL A 87 -22.62 -23.07 -5.36
N GLN A 88 -23.44 -23.07 -6.40
CA GLN A 88 -24.14 -24.25 -6.90
C GLN A 88 -23.99 -24.33 -8.41
N ASN A 89 -23.65 -25.50 -8.93
CA ASN A 89 -23.46 -25.73 -10.37
C ASN A 89 -22.51 -24.70 -11.03
N LYS A 90 -21.39 -24.39 -10.39
CA LYS A 90 -20.38 -23.39 -10.82
C LYS A 90 -20.93 -21.97 -10.96
N LYS A 91 -21.98 -21.65 -10.24
CA LYS A 91 -22.61 -20.33 -10.22
C LYS A 91 -22.77 -19.87 -8.78
N ILE A 92 -22.42 -18.63 -8.50
CA ILE A 92 -22.66 -18.01 -7.20
C ILE A 92 -24.17 -17.70 -7.08
N GLU A 93 -24.83 -18.33 -6.11
CA GLU A 93 -26.23 -18.10 -5.80
C GLU A 93 -26.41 -16.85 -4.94
N TYR A 94 -25.55 -16.68 -3.95
CA TYR A 94 -25.49 -15.50 -3.08
C TYR A 94 -24.14 -15.39 -2.41
N ILE A 95 -23.86 -14.21 -1.88
CA ILE A 95 -22.72 -13.95 -0.99
C ILE A 95 -23.26 -13.48 0.35
N THR A 96 -22.46 -13.72 1.40
CA THR A 96 -22.73 -13.23 2.75
C THR A 96 -21.70 -12.16 3.11
N LEU A 97 -22.20 -11.07 3.66
CA LEU A 97 -21.39 -9.92 4.07
C LEU A 97 -21.53 -9.71 5.58
N GLU A 98 -20.44 -9.34 6.23
CA GLU A 98 -20.42 -8.87 7.62
C GLU A 98 -20.06 -7.38 7.71
N ASP A 99 -20.28 -6.78 8.87
CA ASP A 99 -19.76 -5.46 9.20
C ASP A 99 -18.24 -5.55 9.42
N SER A 100 -17.45 -4.78 8.66
CA SER A 100 -15.99 -4.83 8.77
C SER A 100 -15.45 -4.17 10.03
N GLN A 101 -16.20 -3.25 10.66
CA GLN A 101 -15.80 -2.56 11.87
C GLN A 101 -16.23 -3.32 13.14
N LYS A 102 -17.39 -3.97 13.08
CA LYS A 102 -17.99 -4.70 14.21
C LYS A 102 -18.57 -6.02 13.70
N PRO A 103 -17.73 -7.01 13.43
CA PRO A 103 -18.18 -8.31 12.98
C PRO A 103 -19.14 -8.94 14.00
N ASP A 104 -20.36 -9.25 13.57
CA ASP A 104 -21.39 -9.94 14.39
C ASP A 104 -22.24 -10.79 13.46
N GLU A 105 -22.35 -12.09 13.74
CA GLU A 105 -23.17 -13.03 12.97
C GLU A 105 -24.64 -12.59 12.85
N LYS A 106 -25.15 -11.80 13.80
CA LYS A 106 -26.52 -11.29 13.78
C LYS A 106 -26.74 -10.16 12.77
N THR A 107 -25.66 -9.57 12.25
CA THR A 107 -25.71 -8.44 11.32
C THR A 107 -25.31 -8.82 9.90
N LEU A 108 -25.28 -10.12 9.61
CA LEU A 108 -24.96 -10.63 8.29
C LEU A 108 -26.00 -10.18 7.25
N ILE A 109 -25.50 -9.78 6.09
CA ILE A 109 -26.30 -9.39 4.94
C ILE A 109 -26.10 -10.42 3.84
N LEU A 110 -27.20 -10.97 3.32
CA LEU A 110 -27.20 -11.88 2.19
C LEU A 110 -27.50 -11.09 0.90
N VAL A 111 -26.61 -11.18 -0.08
CA VAL A 111 -26.73 -10.49 -1.37
C VAL A 111 -26.89 -11.51 -2.50
N LYS A 112 -27.98 -11.36 -3.28
CA LYS A 112 -28.23 -12.11 -4.50
C LYS A 112 -28.09 -11.21 -5.71
N ALA A 113 -27.41 -11.69 -6.74
CA ALA A 113 -27.24 -10.97 -8.00
C ALA A 113 -27.18 -11.94 -9.18
N LYS A 114 -27.41 -11.41 -10.39
CA LYS A 114 -27.22 -12.18 -11.63
C LYS A 114 -25.74 -12.32 -12.00
N GLN A 115 -24.92 -11.34 -11.63
CA GLN A 115 -23.49 -11.27 -11.87
C GLN A 115 -22.80 -10.75 -10.63
N PHE A 116 -21.64 -11.29 -10.32
CA PHE A 116 -20.74 -10.83 -9.29
C PHE A 116 -19.41 -10.45 -9.95
N ILE A 117 -18.80 -9.36 -9.50
CA ILE A 117 -17.51 -8.86 -10.00
C ILE A 117 -16.62 -8.65 -8.79
N ASP A 118 -15.51 -9.36 -8.73
CA ASP A 118 -14.49 -9.15 -7.72
C ASP A 118 -13.56 -8.01 -8.19
N CYS A 119 -13.53 -6.94 -7.41
CA CYS A 119 -12.65 -5.79 -7.61
C CYS A 119 -11.72 -5.59 -6.41
N SER A 120 -11.62 -6.59 -5.53
CA SER A 120 -10.67 -6.56 -4.42
C SER A 120 -9.25 -6.85 -4.90
N TYR A 121 -8.24 -6.48 -4.10
CA TYR A 121 -6.85 -6.77 -4.41
C TYR A 121 -6.50 -8.23 -4.16
N GLU A 122 -7.06 -8.81 -3.10
CA GLU A 122 -6.77 -10.17 -2.68
C GLU A 122 -7.63 -11.23 -3.36
N GLY A 123 -8.67 -10.84 -4.09
CA GLY A 123 -9.57 -11.79 -4.75
C GLY A 123 -10.44 -12.58 -3.78
N ASP A 124 -10.91 -11.98 -2.71
CA ASP A 124 -11.66 -12.65 -1.65
C ASP A 124 -12.92 -13.37 -2.15
N LEU A 125 -13.67 -12.74 -3.07
CA LEU A 125 -14.83 -13.38 -3.68
C LEU A 125 -14.41 -14.57 -4.54
N MET A 126 -13.35 -14.44 -5.32
CA MET A 126 -12.78 -15.50 -6.14
C MET A 126 -12.42 -16.72 -5.29
N ALA A 127 -11.68 -16.50 -4.19
CA ALA A 127 -11.25 -17.55 -3.28
C ALA A 127 -12.45 -18.24 -2.62
N LYS A 128 -13.41 -17.47 -2.10
CA LYS A 128 -14.63 -18.01 -1.44
C LYS A 128 -15.57 -18.71 -2.43
N ALA A 129 -15.52 -18.36 -3.71
CA ALA A 129 -16.24 -19.07 -4.75
C ALA A 129 -15.57 -20.38 -5.19
N GLY A 130 -14.41 -20.74 -4.63
CA GLY A 130 -13.70 -21.97 -4.94
C GLY A 130 -12.99 -21.94 -6.30
N VAL A 131 -12.68 -20.77 -6.83
CA VAL A 131 -11.85 -20.63 -8.04
C VAL A 131 -10.40 -20.92 -7.65
N SER A 132 -9.69 -21.69 -8.46
CA SER A 132 -8.26 -21.96 -8.23
C SER A 132 -7.42 -20.71 -8.42
N TYR A 133 -6.47 -20.50 -7.53
CA TYR A 133 -5.52 -19.39 -7.59
C TYR A 133 -4.18 -19.80 -6.97
N PHE A 134 -3.20 -18.95 -7.13
CA PHE A 134 -1.86 -19.14 -6.58
C PHE A 134 -1.47 -17.91 -5.75
N VAL A 135 -0.74 -18.12 -4.66
CA VAL A 135 -0.14 -17.08 -3.84
C VAL A 135 1.37 -17.33 -3.73
N GLY A 136 2.17 -16.32 -4.00
CA GLY A 136 3.62 -16.41 -4.04
C GLY A 136 4.19 -16.17 -5.43
N ARG A 137 5.44 -16.57 -5.64
CA ARG A 137 6.11 -16.47 -6.93
C ARG A 137 6.00 -17.80 -7.67
N GLU A 138 5.38 -17.79 -8.84
CA GLU A 138 5.36 -18.96 -9.74
C GLU A 138 6.75 -19.19 -10.34
N GLY A 139 7.18 -20.44 -10.41
CA GLY A 139 8.44 -20.79 -11.07
C GLY A 139 8.36 -20.63 -12.58
N ASN A 140 9.48 -20.40 -13.24
CA ASN A 140 9.55 -20.25 -14.70
C ASN A 140 8.95 -21.47 -15.43
N GLU A 141 9.08 -22.66 -14.86
CA GLU A 141 8.62 -23.92 -15.47
C GLU A 141 7.11 -24.09 -15.41
N GLU A 142 6.41 -23.39 -14.52
CA GLU A 142 4.98 -23.62 -14.28
C GLU A 142 4.12 -23.11 -15.45
N GLN A 143 4.53 -22.01 -16.08
CA GLN A 143 3.78 -21.38 -17.19
C GLN A 143 4.68 -21.09 -18.43
N ASP A 144 5.88 -21.71 -18.48
CA ASP A 144 6.88 -21.49 -19.55
C ASP A 144 7.26 -20.02 -19.71
N GLU A 145 7.46 -19.35 -18.57
CA GLU A 145 7.86 -17.92 -18.52
C GLU A 145 9.32 -17.78 -18.09
N THR A 146 9.92 -16.61 -18.27
CA THR A 146 11.36 -16.42 -18.04
C THR A 146 11.69 -15.34 -17.00
N LEU A 147 10.75 -14.50 -16.64
CA LEU A 147 10.94 -13.35 -15.76
C LEU A 147 10.19 -13.44 -14.43
N ASN A 148 9.48 -14.54 -14.19
CA ASN A 148 8.81 -14.82 -12.93
C ASN A 148 9.73 -15.61 -11.97
N GLY A 149 9.19 -16.03 -10.84
CA GLY A 149 9.95 -16.73 -9.79
C GLY A 149 10.94 -15.80 -9.06
N VAL A 150 11.96 -16.41 -8.47
CA VAL A 150 13.04 -15.68 -7.81
C VAL A 150 13.87 -14.91 -8.83
N GLN A 151 13.94 -13.59 -8.69
CA GLN A 151 14.75 -12.72 -9.52
C GLN A 151 15.70 -11.86 -8.67
N MET A 152 16.88 -11.57 -9.18
CA MET A 152 17.80 -10.62 -8.55
C MET A 152 17.58 -9.23 -9.14
N SER A 153 17.48 -8.24 -8.26
CA SER A 153 17.35 -6.83 -8.63
C SER A 153 18.48 -6.00 -8.01
N PHE A 154 18.88 -4.93 -8.69
CA PHE A 154 19.80 -3.93 -8.12
C PHE A 154 19.10 -2.92 -7.22
N TRP A 155 17.77 -2.88 -7.28
CA TRP A 155 16.97 -1.96 -6.48
C TRP A 155 16.80 -2.50 -5.05
N HIS A 156 16.62 -1.59 -4.10
CA HIS A 156 16.36 -1.90 -2.68
C HIS A 156 17.47 -2.69 -1.97
N GLN A 157 18.68 -2.70 -2.54
CA GLN A 157 19.83 -3.35 -1.90
C GLN A 157 20.48 -2.46 -0.86
N PHE A 158 20.99 -3.07 0.22
CA PHE A 158 21.86 -2.39 1.17
C PHE A 158 23.20 -2.08 0.52
N PRO A 159 23.85 -0.95 0.90
CA PRO A 159 25.24 -0.72 0.51
C PRO A 159 26.16 -1.77 1.11
N ASP A 160 27.28 -2.01 0.45
CA ASP A 160 28.28 -2.95 0.95
C ASP A 160 28.76 -2.58 2.35
N GLY A 161 28.96 -3.59 3.19
CA GLY A 161 29.45 -3.45 4.55
C GLY A 161 28.43 -3.00 5.59
N VAL A 162 27.14 -3.04 5.29
CA VAL A 162 26.09 -2.98 6.32
C VAL A 162 26.01 -4.33 7.01
N ASP A 163 26.40 -4.36 8.27
CA ASP A 163 26.45 -5.58 9.08
C ASP A 163 25.02 -6.01 9.49
N PRO A 164 24.62 -7.30 9.28
CA PRO A 164 23.28 -7.77 9.58
C PRO A 164 23.04 -8.22 11.01
N TYR A 165 24.08 -8.33 11.83
CA TYR A 165 23.99 -8.92 13.17
C TYR A 165 23.58 -7.91 14.24
N LEU A 166 22.90 -8.35 15.30
CA LEU A 166 22.50 -7.48 16.41
C LEU A 166 23.69 -6.73 17.00
N LYS A 167 24.82 -7.41 17.17
CA LYS A 167 26.09 -6.82 17.56
C LYS A 167 27.03 -6.85 16.36
N GLU A 168 27.43 -5.67 15.89
CA GLU A 168 28.29 -5.56 14.69
C GLU A 168 29.54 -6.44 14.79
N GLY A 169 29.79 -7.25 13.77
CA GLY A 169 30.92 -8.18 13.69
C GLY A 169 30.76 -9.49 14.47
N ASP A 170 29.64 -9.73 15.14
CA ASP A 170 29.40 -10.95 15.92
C ASP A 170 28.23 -11.78 15.36
N PRO A 171 28.51 -12.79 14.51
CA PRO A 171 27.46 -13.67 13.97
C PRO A 171 26.63 -14.44 15.01
N ASN A 172 27.17 -14.63 16.22
CA ASN A 172 26.49 -15.33 17.29
C ASN A 172 25.48 -14.46 18.04
N SER A 173 25.48 -13.16 17.79
CA SER A 173 24.55 -12.22 18.46
C SER A 173 23.12 -12.29 17.91
N GLY A 174 22.87 -12.98 16.80
CA GLY A 174 21.60 -13.02 16.10
C GLY A 174 21.50 -11.94 15.02
N LEU A 175 20.39 -11.94 14.28
CA LEU A 175 20.16 -11.02 13.16
C LEU A 175 19.34 -9.79 13.60
N CYS A 176 19.66 -8.65 13.02
CA CYS A 176 18.83 -7.45 13.15
C CYS A 176 17.42 -7.69 12.62
N TRP A 177 16.48 -6.92 13.14
CA TRP A 177 15.10 -6.96 12.66
C TRP A 177 15.02 -6.72 11.13
N GLY A 178 14.17 -7.49 10.45
CA GLY A 178 13.96 -7.40 9.01
C GLY A 178 14.89 -8.29 8.18
N ILE A 179 15.97 -8.83 8.75
CA ILE A 179 16.81 -9.80 8.03
C ILE A 179 16.13 -11.17 8.03
N GLN A 180 15.92 -11.67 6.83
CA GLN A 180 15.36 -13.01 6.63
C GLN A 180 16.45 -14.08 6.83
N PRO A 181 16.19 -15.13 7.63
CA PRO A 181 17.17 -16.20 7.83
C PRO A 181 17.28 -17.14 6.62
N ASN A 182 16.40 -16.99 5.64
CA ASN A 182 16.29 -17.91 4.52
C ASN A 182 17.34 -17.61 3.44
N THR A 183 17.89 -18.68 2.88
CA THR A 183 18.73 -18.58 1.70
C THR A 183 17.86 -18.29 0.47
N LEU A 184 18.28 -17.35 -0.35
CA LEU A 184 17.66 -17.07 -1.64
C LEU A 184 17.75 -18.32 -2.52
N LYS A 185 16.63 -18.74 -3.11
CA LYS A 185 16.59 -19.86 -4.05
C LYS A 185 17.22 -19.48 -5.39
N GLU A 186 17.43 -20.46 -6.24
CA GLU A 186 17.92 -20.26 -7.59
C GLU A 186 17.00 -19.34 -8.40
N ARG A 187 17.60 -18.61 -9.31
CA ARG A 187 16.85 -17.72 -10.21
C ARG A 187 15.80 -18.50 -10.99
N GLY A 188 14.60 -17.96 -11.05
CA GLY A 188 13.45 -18.57 -11.73
C GLY A 188 12.71 -19.62 -10.91
N SER A 189 13.19 -19.97 -9.72
CA SER A 189 12.45 -20.91 -8.83
C SER A 189 11.19 -20.28 -8.27
N GLY A 190 10.13 -21.08 -8.14
CA GLY A 190 8.92 -20.68 -7.42
C GLY A 190 9.07 -20.78 -5.91
N ASP A 191 8.29 -19.97 -5.19
CA ASP A 191 8.13 -20.05 -3.73
C ASP A 191 6.80 -19.42 -3.28
N LYS A 192 6.59 -19.40 -1.96
CA LYS A 192 5.38 -18.82 -1.34
C LYS A 192 5.56 -17.38 -0.84
N LEU A 193 6.69 -16.76 -1.16
CA LEU A 193 6.94 -15.39 -0.76
C LEU A 193 6.21 -14.44 -1.68
N VAL A 194 5.68 -13.37 -1.11
CA VAL A 194 4.99 -12.32 -1.84
C VAL A 194 5.77 -11.01 -1.72
N GLN A 195 5.52 -10.14 -2.64
CA GLN A 195 6.06 -8.80 -2.71
C GLN A 195 5.74 -8.00 -1.44
N ALA A 196 6.67 -7.13 -1.02
CA ALA A 196 6.45 -6.23 0.10
C ALA A 196 5.27 -5.29 -0.15
N TYR A 197 4.51 -5.02 0.91
CA TYR A 197 3.45 -4.03 0.90
C TYR A 197 3.94 -2.72 1.52
N ASN A 198 3.44 -1.60 1.02
CA ASN A 198 3.68 -0.29 1.60
C ASN A 198 2.42 0.57 1.65
N PHE A 199 2.48 1.63 2.44
CA PHE A 199 1.56 2.75 2.33
C PHE A 199 2.13 3.82 1.39
N ARG A 200 1.31 4.33 0.48
CA ARG A 200 1.59 5.57 -0.24
C ARG A 200 1.27 6.73 0.70
N LEU A 201 2.26 7.55 1.01
CA LEU A 201 2.09 8.61 2.00
C LEU A 201 1.78 9.92 1.31
N CYS A 202 0.81 10.66 1.84
CA CYS A 202 0.53 12.02 1.40
C CYS A 202 1.10 13.01 2.41
N LEU A 203 2.27 13.55 2.10
CA LEU A 203 2.98 14.50 2.93
C LEU A 203 2.90 15.92 2.35
N THR A 204 3.21 16.91 3.19
CA THR A 204 3.30 18.32 2.78
C THR A 204 4.45 19.03 3.46
N ASP A 205 5.03 20.04 2.79
CA ASP A 205 5.99 20.98 3.36
C ASP A 205 5.36 22.35 3.66
N ASN A 206 4.07 22.50 3.40
CA ASN A 206 3.32 23.69 3.80
C ASN A 206 3.09 23.70 5.32
N LYS A 207 3.75 24.59 6.03
CA LYS A 207 3.72 24.68 7.50
C LYS A 207 2.33 24.92 8.08
N GLU A 208 1.44 25.58 7.39
CA GLU A 208 0.06 25.83 7.84
C GLU A 208 -0.78 24.53 7.75
N ASN A 209 -0.51 23.72 6.74
CA ASN A 209 -1.20 22.46 6.49
C ASN A 209 -0.46 21.22 7.07
N GLN A 210 0.65 21.42 7.76
CA GLN A 210 1.52 20.35 8.22
C GLN A 210 1.18 19.93 9.65
N ARG A 211 1.11 18.61 9.88
CA ARG A 211 1.16 17.99 11.20
C ARG A 211 2.49 17.22 11.33
N PRO A 212 3.25 17.37 12.43
CA PRO A 212 4.53 16.70 12.61
C PRO A 212 4.36 15.19 12.74
N PHE A 213 5.46 14.46 12.53
CA PHE A 213 5.52 13.01 12.80
C PHE A 213 5.65 12.77 14.30
N GLU A 214 4.60 12.20 14.88
CA GLU A 214 4.54 11.85 16.31
C GLU A 214 5.06 10.43 16.54
N LYS A 215 5.54 10.17 17.73
CA LYS A 215 5.98 8.85 18.15
C LYS A 215 4.78 7.90 18.24
N PRO A 216 4.73 6.81 17.45
CA PRO A 216 3.67 5.83 17.60
C PRO A 216 3.78 5.08 18.93
N GLU A 217 2.66 4.58 19.43
CA GLU A 217 2.60 3.86 20.72
C GLU A 217 3.53 2.65 20.73
N ASN A 218 3.56 1.87 19.66
CA ASN A 218 4.38 0.66 19.52
C ASN A 218 5.73 0.94 18.85
N TYR A 219 6.31 2.13 19.08
CA TYR A 219 7.60 2.48 18.51
C TYR A 219 8.74 1.66 19.09
N ASP A 220 9.43 0.94 18.22
CA ASP A 220 10.64 0.19 18.55
C ASP A 220 11.83 0.67 17.68
N PRO A 221 12.80 1.40 18.27
CA PRO A 221 13.96 1.90 17.54
C PRO A 221 14.87 0.79 16.99
N ALA A 222 14.79 -0.44 17.50
CA ALA A 222 15.57 -1.57 17.00
C ALA A 222 15.17 -1.97 15.58
N LYS A 223 13.92 -1.73 15.17
CA LYS A 223 13.46 -1.96 13.81
C LYS A 223 14.20 -1.14 12.74
N TYR A 224 14.84 -0.04 13.13
CA TYR A 224 15.55 0.88 12.23
C TYR A 224 17.08 0.81 12.39
N GLU A 225 17.61 -0.19 13.10
CA GLU A 225 19.05 -0.36 13.29
C GLU A 225 19.79 -0.51 11.95
N LEU A 226 19.28 -1.33 11.05
CA LEU A 226 19.86 -1.50 9.71
C LEU A 226 19.82 -0.20 8.90
N LEU A 227 18.75 0.60 9.05
CA LEU A 227 18.67 1.91 8.42
C LEU A 227 19.73 2.86 8.97
N ALA A 228 19.94 2.88 10.30
CA ALA A 228 21.01 3.68 10.93
C ALA A 228 22.39 3.29 10.38
N ARG A 229 22.64 1.97 10.24
CA ARG A 229 23.89 1.46 9.68
C ARG A 229 24.05 1.83 8.19
N ALA A 230 22.99 1.72 7.41
CA ALA A 230 22.98 2.13 6.00
C ALA A 230 23.27 3.63 5.86
N ILE A 231 22.61 4.47 6.68
CA ILE A 231 22.84 5.93 6.70
C ILE A 231 24.29 6.27 6.98
N ARG A 232 24.96 5.56 7.88
CA ARG A 232 26.41 5.77 8.17
C ARG A 232 27.31 5.42 6.98
N LYS A 233 26.88 4.50 6.11
CA LYS A 233 27.64 4.05 4.94
C LYS A 233 27.38 4.89 3.69
N MET A 234 26.26 5.56 3.64
CA MET A 234 25.80 6.33 2.50
C MET A 234 25.75 7.81 2.89
N ASP A 235 26.20 8.69 1.99
CA ASP A 235 25.93 10.14 2.13
C ASP A 235 24.47 10.38 1.71
N LEU A 236 23.55 10.06 2.61
CA LEU A 236 22.11 10.13 2.36
C LEU A 236 21.61 11.57 2.47
N HIS A 237 21.11 12.06 1.36
CA HIS A 237 20.27 13.24 1.29
C HIS A 237 18.87 12.84 0.84
N ILE A 238 17.84 13.55 1.32
CA ILE A 238 16.47 13.33 0.87
C ILE A 238 16.35 13.47 -0.66
N ASP A 239 17.12 14.38 -1.23
CA ASP A 239 17.15 14.64 -2.67
C ASP A 239 17.83 13.54 -3.50
N ASN A 240 18.59 12.65 -2.87
CA ASN A 240 19.28 11.55 -3.54
C ASN A 240 18.36 10.35 -3.83
N TYR A 241 17.08 10.43 -3.52
CA TYR A 241 16.10 9.36 -3.75
C TYR A 241 16.49 8.00 -3.14
N LEU A 242 17.39 7.98 -2.15
CA LEU A 242 17.92 6.73 -1.60
C LEU A 242 17.00 6.09 -0.56
N LEU A 243 16.10 6.87 0.04
CA LEU A 243 15.12 6.39 1.01
C LEU A 243 13.72 6.30 0.42
N PHE A 244 13.31 7.34 -0.30
CA PHE A 244 11.96 7.50 -0.82
C PHE A 244 11.95 8.04 -2.24
N ASN A 245 10.88 7.74 -2.94
CA ASN A 245 10.48 8.40 -4.17
C ASN A 245 9.48 9.51 -3.84
N TRP A 246 9.79 10.74 -4.22
CA TRP A 246 8.98 11.92 -3.96
C TRP A 246 8.24 12.38 -5.22
N GLY A 247 6.95 12.14 -5.29
CA GLY A 247 6.10 12.58 -6.38
C GLY A 247 5.38 13.89 -6.03
N MET A 248 5.75 15.00 -6.66
CA MET A 248 5.09 16.28 -6.42
C MET A 248 3.68 16.26 -6.99
N MET A 249 2.71 16.59 -6.16
CA MET A 249 1.30 16.77 -6.50
C MET A 249 0.91 18.25 -6.38
N PRO A 250 -0.25 18.66 -6.92
CA PRO A 250 -0.82 19.98 -6.61
C PRO A 250 -0.98 20.23 -5.10
N ASP A 251 -1.18 21.48 -4.73
CA ASP A 251 -1.48 21.93 -3.36
C ASP A 251 -0.33 21.71 -2.36
N ASN A 252 0.93 21.74 -2.86
CA ASN A 252 2.15 21.49 -2.07
C ASN A 252 2.13 20.16 -1.33
N LYS A 253 1.62 19.13 -1.98
CA LYS A 253 1.57 17.77 -1.46
C LYS A 253 2.51 16.86 -2.22
N TYR A 254 2.91 15.79 -1.55
CA TYR A 254 3.88 14.83 -2.07
C TYR A 254 3.34 13.41 -1.86
N ASP A 255 3.30 12.65 -2.94
CA ASP A 255 3.12 11.21 -2.91
C ASP A 255 4.48 10.57 -2.63
N VAL A 256 4.63 9.97 -1.45
CA VAL A 256 5.89 9.37 -1.03
C VAL A 256 5.80 7.86 -1.12
N ASN A 257 6.70 7.29 -1.92
CA ASN A 257 6.83 5.87 -2.17
C ASN A 257 8.18 5.33 -1.68
N ASN A 258 8.29 4.02 -1.57
CA ASN A 258 9.54 3.33 -1.23
C ASN A 258 10.62 3.53 -2.30
N ARG A 259 11.89 3.39 -1.89
CA ARG A 259 13.03 3.25 -2.81
C ARG A 259 14.23 2.56 -2.19
N GLY A 260 14.54 2.82 -0.94
CA GLY A 260 15.73 2.28 -0.27
C GLY A 260 15.57 0.84 0.20
N PRO A 261 16.66 0.23 0.70
CA PRO A 261 16.64 -1.11 1.25
C PRO A 261 15.78 -1.24 2.52
N LEU A 262 15.64 -0.14 3.25
CA LEU A 262 14.74 0.02 4.38
C LEU A 262 14.00 1.35 4.21
N SER A 263 12.78 1.29 3.76
CA SER A 263 11.95 2.43 3.39
C SER A 263 10.50 2.22 3.84
N THR A 264 9.52 2.70 3.11
CA THR A 264 8.11 2.44 3.42
C THR A 264 7.68 0.99 3.17
N ASP A 265 8.45 0.20 2.42
CA ASP A 265 8.25 -1.24 2.29
C ASP A 265 8.69 -1.96 3.57
N MET A 266 7.81 -2.75 4.14
CA MET A 266 8.11 -3.62 5.27
C MET A 266 8.39 -5.04 4.75
N ILE A 267 9.56 -5.20 4.12
CA ILE A 267 9.94 -6.39 3.34
C ILE A 267 9.86 -7.65 4.21
N GLY A 268 9.17 -8.67 3.71
CA GLY A 268 9.06 -9.99 4.35
C GLY A 268 8.04 -10.08 5.49
N MET A 269 7.29 -9.02 5.78
CA MET A 269 6.37 -8.98 6.92
C MET A 269 4.88 -9.15 6.54
N ASN A 270 4.60 -9.49 5.27
CA ASN A 270 3.23 -9.59 4.74
C ASN A 270 2.92 -10.94 4.06
N TYR A 271 3.76 -11.95 4.23
CA TYR A 271 3.61 -13.23 3.52
C TYR A 271 2.29 -13.96 3.83
N GLU A 272 1.77 -13.79 5.04
CA GLU A 272 0.48 -14.36 5.45
C GLU A 272 -0.73 -13.52 5.01
N TYR A 273 -0.53 -12.29 4.48
CA TYR A 273 -1.63 -11.35 4.22
C TYR A 273 -2.59 -11.81 3.12
N PRO A 274 -2.13 -12.29 1.94
CA PRO A 274 -3.04 -12.63 0.84
C PRO A 274 -4.05 -13.71 1.20
N ASP A 275 -3.61 -14.80 1.83
CA ASP A 275 -4.47 -15.91 2.27
C ASP A 275 -4.93 -15.78 3.73
N GLY A 276 -4.56 -14.72 4.42
CA GLY A 276 -4.91 -14.49 5.82
C GLY A 276 -6.40 -14.24 6.01
N ASP A 277 -6.93 -14.68 7.14
CA ASP A 277 -8.23 -14.21 7.61
C ASP A 277 -8.18 -12.72 7.97
N TYR A 278 -9.33 -12.12 8.20
CA TYR A 278 -9.39 -10.69 8.48
C TYR A 278 -8.66 -10.28 9.78
N THR A 279 -8.54 -11.16 10.74
CA THR A 279 -7.78 -10.92 11.98
C THR A 279 -6.28 -10.88 11.70
N THR A 280 -5.79 -11.82 10.90
CA THR A 280 -4.39 -11.88 10.44
C THR A 280 -4.04 -10.65 9.61
N ARG A 281 -4.91 -10.27 8.68
CA ARG A 281 -4.71 -9.07 7.85
C ARG A 281 -4.69 -7.80 8.68
N GLU A 282 -5.59 -7.66 9.66
CA GLU A 282 -5.64 -6.50 10.56
C GLU A 282 -4.37 -6.37 11.39
N ARG A 283 -3.87 -7.48 11.95
CA ARG A 283 -2.59 -7.50 12.68
C ARG A 283 -1.42 -7.03 11.79
N ILE A 284 -1.30 -7.61 10.60
CA ILE A 284 -0.24 -7.24 9.64
C ILE A 284 -0.37 -5.78 9.23
N TRP A 285 -1.59 -5.30 8.99
CA TRP A 285 -1.85 -3.91 8.64
C TRP A 285 -1.41 -2.97 9.77
N GLN A 286 -1.75 -3.26 11.03
CA GLN A 286 -1.36 -2.44 12.17
C GLN A 286 0.16 -2.43 12.37
N GLU A 287 0.82 -3.57 12.19
CA GLU A 287 2.29 -3.65 12.22
C GLU A 287 2.95 -2.75 11.17
N HIS A 288 2.38 -2.68 9.95
CA HIS A 288 2.84 -1.78 8.89
C HIS A 288 2.57 -0.31 9.20
N VAL A 289 1.45 0.02 9.84
CA VAL A 289 1.15 1.38 10.32
C VAL A 289 2.20 1.82 11.33
N ASP A 290 2.45 1.01 12.36
CA ASP A 290 3.42 1.30 13.42
C ASP A 290 4.84 1.44 12.86
N TYR A 291 5.22 0.55 11.95
CA TYR A 291 6.51 0.61 11.25
C TYR A 291 6.64 1.90 10.43
N THR A 292 5.66 2.23 9.61
CA THR A 292 5.74 3.40 8.71
C THR A 292 5.75 4.71 9.50
N LYS A 293 4.88 4.86 10.49
CA LYS A 293 4.88 6.03 11.38
C LYS A 293 6.18 6.13 12.18
N GLY A 294 6.66 5.00 12.68
CA GLY A 294 7.92 4.90 13.41
C GLY A 294 9.15 5.21 12.56
N LEU A 295 9.15 4.83 11.28
CA LEU A 295 10.21 5.16 10.32
C LEU A 295 10.37 6.69 10.17
N LEU A 296 9.26 7.40 9.98
CA LEU A 296 9.28 8.87 9.83
C LEU A 296 9.67 9.54 11.15
N TYR A 297 9.20 9.01 12.28
CA TYR A 297 9.62 9.48 13.60
C TYR A 297 11.12 9.24 13.82
N PHE A 298 11.65 8.06 13.52
CA PHE A 298 13.07 7.73 13.58
C PHE A 298 13.91 8.70 12.76
N LEU A 299 13.55 8.93 11.50
CA LEU A 299 14.28 9.81 10.59
C LEU A 299 14.31 11.28 11.03
N THR A 300 13.38 11.69 11.89
CA THR A 300 13.28 13.09 12.36
C THR A 300 13.79 13.29 13.78
N HIS A 301 13.90 12.25 14.60
CA HIS A 301 14.21 12.40 16.03
C HIS A 301 15.42 11.59 16.52
N ASP A 302 15.77 10.47 15.87
CA ASP A 302 16.82 9.59 16.37
C ASP A 302 18.23 10.21 16.15
N GLU A 303 19.07 10.18 17.16
CA GLU A 303 20.42 10.76 17.12
C GLU A 303 21.37 10.01 16.18
N ARG A 304 21.08 8.74 15.84
CA ARG A 304 21.83 7.97 14.86
C ARG A 304 21.65 8.49 13.43
N VAL A 305 20.61 9.29 13.19
CA VAL A 305 20.37 9.97 11.91
C VAL A 305 21.13 11.30 11.91
N PRO A 306 21.98 11.62 10.92
CA PRO A 306 22.68 12.89 10.84
C PRO A 306 21.72 14.09 10.90
N SER A 307 22.10 15.16 11.63
CA SER A 307 21.24 16.34 11.82
C SER A 307 20.74 16.92 10.49
N LYS A 308 21.60 16.99 9.48
CA LYS A 308 21.23 17.47 8.14
C LYS A 308 20.06 16.68 7.53
N LEU A 309 20.07 15.34 7.67
CA LEU A 309 18.99 14.49 7.16
C LEU A 309 17.73 14.64 8.02
N ARG A 310 17.87 14.70 9.36
CA ARG A 310 16.73 14.99 10.26
C ARG A 310 16.05 16.30 9.90
N ASP A 311 16.82 17.37 9.68
CA ASP A 311 16.30 18.68 9.32
C ASP A 311 15.58 18.65 7.95
N GLN A 312 16.12 17.92 6.99
CA GLN A 312 15.50 17.76 5.66
C GLN A 312 14.16 17.02 5.74
N VAL A 313 14.08 15.91 6.48
CA VAL A 313 12.84 15.14 6.64
C VAL A 313 11.83 15.93 7.48
N SER A 314 12.27 16.67 8.50
CA SER A 314 11.41 17.50 9.36
C SER A 314 10.79 18.71 8.65
N ARG A 315 11.19 18.99 7.41
CA ARG A 315 10.49 19.96 6.56
C ARG A 315 9.09 19.48 6.19
N PHE A 316 8.87 18.17 6.17
CA PHE A 316 7.61 17.53 5.81
C PHE A 316 6.83 17.06 7.03
N GLY A 317 5.55 16.81 6.83
CA GLY A 317 4.64 16.21 7.80
C GLY A 317 3.38 15.72 7.11
N TRP A 318 2.48 15.15 7.89
CA TRP A 318 1.17 14.73 7.40
C TRP A 318 0.37 15.92 6.91
N ALA A 319 -0.28 15.83 5.76
CA ALA A 319 -1.17 16.86 5.27
C ALA A 319 -2.48 16.86 6.09
N LYS A 320 -2.75 17.94 6.85
CA LYS A 320 -3.91 18.06 7.75
C LYS A 320 -5.26 17.91 7.05
N ASP A 321 -5.32 18.28 5.78
CA ASP A 321 -6.52 18.23 4.94
C ASP A 321 -6.71 16.92 4.18
N GLU A 322 -5.80 15.95 4.38
CA GLU A 322 -5.91 14.61 3.82
C GLU A 322 -6.20 13.59 4.92
N PHE A 323 -7.05 12.60 4.64
CA PHE A 323 -7.43 11.53 5.59
C PHE A 323 -7.80 12.06 6.99
N VAL A 324 -8.55 13.17 7.02
CA VAL A 324 -8.89 13.92 8.24
C VAL A 324 -9.55 13.04 9.30
N ASP A 325 -10.31 12.04 8.87
CA ASP A 325 -11.04 11.10 9.69
C ASP A 325 -10.25 9.82 10.03
N ASN A 326 -8.96 9.79 9.71
CA ASN A 326 -8.04 8.69 9.99
C ASN A 326 -6.64 9.18 10.39
N ASP A 327 -6.60 10.18 11.26
CA ASP A 327 -5.36 10.70 11.84
C ASP A 327 -4.34 11.20 10.79
N ASN A 328 -4.85 11.74 9.66
CA ASN A 328 -4.09 12.18 8.49
C ASN A 328 -3.18 11.10 7.88
N PHE A 329 -3.46 9.85 8.19
CA PHE A 329 -2.79 8.68 7.65
C PHE A 329 -3.74 7.92 6.73
N ARG A 330 -3.18 7.20 5.76
CA ARG A 330 -3.98 6.43 4.81
C ARG A 330 -4.88 5.40 5.52
N PRO A 331 -6.18 5.32 5.22
CA PRO A 331 -7.02 4.25 5.72
C PRO A 331 -6.81 2.94 4.94
N SER A 332 -6.75 1.87 5.63
CA SER A 332 -7.03 0.45 5.38
C SER A 332 -6.54 -0.31 4.13
N TYR A 333 -5.78 0.20 3.19
CA TYR A 333 -5.23 -0.64 2.11
C TYR A 333 -3.72 -0.46 1.96
N MET A 334 -2.99 -1.56 2.11
CA MET A 334 -1.60 -1.65 1.69
C MET A 334 -1.56 -1.85 0.17
N CYS A 335 -0.72 -1.11 -0.51
CA CYS A 335 -0.44 -1.35 -1.92
C CYS A 335 0.61 -2.43 -2.04
N ALA A 336 0.29 -3.52 -2.70
CA ALA A 336 1.33 -4.28 -3.36
C ALA A 336 1.94 -3.38 -4.43
N LYS A 337 3.26 -3.26 -4.46
CA LYS A 337 3.97 -2.64 -5.57
C LYS A 337 4.26 -3.74 -6.59
N PRO A 338 3.86 -3.62 -7.85
CA PRO A 338 4.43 -4.48 -8.87
C PRO A 338 5.91 -4.11 -9.02
N ASP A 339 6.81 -4.96 -8.54
CA ASP A 339 8.21 -4.86 -8.91
C ASP A 339 8.35 -5.47 -10.30
N VAL A 340 8.72 -4.64 -11.25
CA VAL A 340 9.12 -5.06 -12.58
C VAL A 340 10.57 -5.50 -12.55
#